data_09be9c813c3593c847a684fae16fe871
#
_entry.id   09be9c813c3593c847a684fae16fe871
#
_cell.length_a   1.000
_cell.length_b   1.000
_cell.length_c   1.000
_cell.angle_alpha   90.00
_cell.angle_beta   90.00
_cell.angle_gamma   90.00
#
_symmetry.space_group_name_H-M   'P 1'
#
loop_
_entity.id
_entity.type
_entity.pdbx_description
1 polymer ?
#
loop_
_entity_poly.entity_id
_entity_poly.type
_entity_poly.pdbx_seq_one_letter_code
_entity_poly.pdbx_strand_id
1 'polypeptide(L)'
;MSRGRFIAFEGGEGMGKSTQARMLAESLRESGLTVTLTREPGGTPGAEAIRELLLAPPGAGWTMEAEALLFAAARADHVAHSIRPSLDG
;
A
#
# COMPACT_ATOMS: atom_id res chain seq x y z
N MET A 1 -18.99 -16.00 7.81
CA MET A 1 -17.67 -15.65 7.29
C MET A 1 -17.15 -14.40 7.95
N SER A 2 -16.02 -14.48 8.61
CA SER A 2 -15.46 -13.31 9.27
C SER A 2 -14.74 -12.41 8.28
N ARG A 3 -14.86 -11.11 8.49
CA ARG A 3 -14.08 -10.16 7.71
C ARG A 3 -12.63 -10.16 8.18
N GLY A 4 -11.73 -9.85 7.27
CA GLY A 4 -10.34 -9.69 7.61
C GLY A 4 -10.09 -8.43 8.43
N ARG A 5 -8.85 -8.27 8.86
CA ARG A 5 -8.41 -7.10 9.61
C ARG A 5 -7.36 -6.35 8.83
N PHE A 6 -7.39 -5.05 8.93
CA PHE A 6 -6.44 -4.17 8.28
C PHE A 6 -5.45 -3.65 9.31
N ILE A 7 -4.15 -3.86 9.03
CA ILE A 7 -3.08 -3.38 9.90
C ILE A 7 -2.17 -2.50 9.06
N ALA A 8 -1.89 -1.30 9.51
CA ALA A 8 -1.02 -0.36 8.81
C ALA A 8 0.24 -0.08 9.62
N PHE A 9 1.38 -0.03 8.94
CA PHE A 9 2.64 0.40 9.52
C PHE A 9 2.95 1.79 9.02
N GLU A 10 3.21 2.70 9.93
CA GLU A 10 3.54 4.08 9.59
C GLU A 10 4.91 4.44 10.14
N GLY A 11 5.57 5.36 9.47
CA GLY A 11 6.89 5.81 9.87
C GLY A 11 7.63 6.40 8.69
N GLY A 12 8.73 7.08 8.98
CA GLY A 12 9.56 7.68 7.94
C GLY A 12 10.37 6.63 7.20
N GLU A 13 10.99 7.06 6.11
CA GLU A 13 11.90 6.22 5.35
C GLU A 13 13.05 5.75 6.24
N GLY A 14 13.48 4.53 6.04
CA GLY A 14 14.61 3.98 6.77
C GLY A 14 14.32 3.54 8.19
N MET A 15 13.06 3.51 8.58
CA MET A 15 12.65 3.10 9.94
C MET A 15 12.42 1.59 10.08
N GLY A 16 12.76 0.82 9.06
CA GLY A 16 12.60 -0.63 9.11
C GLY A 16 11.17 -1.13 9.03
N LYS A 17 10.21 -0.27 8.66
CA LYS A 17 8.81 -0.68 8.66
C LYS A 17 8.49 -1.76 7.64
N SER A 18 9.15 -1.77 6.49
CA SER A 18 8.95 -2.83 5.49
C SER A 18 9.38 -4.19 6.02
N THR A 19 10.51 -4.22 6.72
CA THR A 19 11.02 -5.44 7.33
C THR A 19 10.07 -5.93 8.43
N GLN A 20 9.61 -5.01 9.29
CA GLN A 20 8.70 -5.35 10.36
C GLN A 20 7.36 -5.87 9.83
N ALA A 21 6.83 -5.23 8.79
CA ALA A 21 5.57 -5.67 8.18
C ALA A 21 5.70 -7.06 7.59
N ARG A 22 6.83 -7.35 6.94
CA ARG A 22 7.08 -8.67 6.37
C ARG A 22 7.18 -9.74 7.46
N MET A 23 7.88 -9.43 8.54
CA MET A 23 8.02 -10.37 9.66
C MET A 23 6.68 -10.69 10.30
N LEU A 24 5.84 -9.67 10.49
CA LEU A 24 4.50 -9.88 11.03
C LEU A 24 3.65 -10.72 10.08
N ALA A 25 3.72 -10.45 8.78
CA ALA A 25 2.96 -11.22 7.79
C ALA A 25 3.36 -12.69 7.83
N GLU A 26 4.67 -12.98 7.90
CA GLU A 26 5.16 -14.35 7.98
C GLU A 26 4.68 -15.04 9.26
N SER A 27 4.75 -14.35 10.38
CA SER A 27 4.31 -14.89 11.67
C SER A 27 2.81 -15.22 11.64
N LEU A 28 2.00 -14.34 11.07
CA LEU A 28 0.56 -14.57 10.98
C LEU A 28 0.24 -15.75 10.04
N ARG A 29 0.99 -15.88 8.93
CA ARG A 29 0.81 -17.01 8.02
C ARG A 29 1.16 -18.32 8.69
N GLU A 30 2.22 -18.34 9.49
CA GLU A 30 2.60 -19.52 10.25
C GLU A 30 1.52 -19.94 11.25
N SER A 31 0.72 -18.97 11.72
CA SER A 31 -0.40 -19.24 12.59
C SER A 31 -1.66 -19.71 11.84
N GLY A 32 -1.57 -19.88 10.53
CA GLY A 32 -2.66 -20.39 9.71
C GLY A 32 -3.55 -19.31 9.12
N LEU A 33 -3.16 -18.04 9.23
CA LEU A 33 -3.96 -16.95 8.68
C LEU A 33 -3.56 -16.63 7.24
N THR A 34 -4.55 -16.23 6.44
CA THR A 34 -4.29 -15.75 5.10
C THR A 34 -3.94 -14.26 5.18
N VAL A 35 -2.79 -13.89 4.66
CA VAL A 35 -2.27 -12.52 4.79
C VAL A 35 -1.92 -11.97 3.42
N THR A 36 -2.42 -10.77 3.13
CA THR A 36 -2.00 -9.99 1.96
C THR A 36 -1.09 -8.88 2.46
N LEU A 37 0.17 -8.91 2.03
CA LEU A 37 1.14 -7.86 2.34
C LEU A 37 1.17 -6.88 1.17
N THR A 38 0.95 -5.60 1.44
CA THR A 38 0.89 -4.59 0.42
C THR A 38 1.52 -3.28 0.90
N ARG A 39 1.51 -2.25 0.06
CA ARG A 39 2.16 -0.97 0.38
C ARG A 39 1.42 0.20 -0.26
N GLU A 40 1.71 1.43 0.20
CA GLU A 40 1.19 2.66 -0.39
C GLU A 40 2.30 3.70 -0.52
N PRO A 41 2.32 4.48 -1.60
CA PRO A 41 1.47 4.27 -2.78
C PRO A 41 1.90 3.03 -3.54
N GLY A 42 0.93 2.27 -4.05
CA GLY A 42 1.20 1.05 -4.79
C GLY A 42 0.24 -0.05 -4.42
N GLY A 43 0.64 -1.28 -4.66
CA GLY A 43 -0.12 -2.47 -4.26
C GLY A 43 -1.04 -3.03 -5.35
N THR A 44 -1.24 -2.30 -6.43
CA THR A 44 -2.01 -2.74 -7.61
C THR A 44 -1.31 -2.22 -8.85
N PRO A 45 -1.58 -2.80 -10.04
CA PRO A 45 -0.93 -2.29 -11.26
C PRO A 45 -1.14 -0.80 -11.49
N GLY A 46 -2.37 -0.31 -11.30
CA GLY A 46 -2.64 1.12 -11.45
C GLY A 46 -1.94 1.97 -10.41
N ALA A 47 -2.00 1.55 -9.15
CA ALA A 47 -1.34 2.27 -8.06
C ALA A 47 0.18 2.25 -8.21
N GLU A 48 0.76 1.14 -8.70
CA GLU A 48 2.21 1.08 -8.96
C GLU A 48 2.62 2.03 -10.08
N ALA A 49 1.81 2.17 -11.12
CA ALA A 49 2.07 3.13 -12.18
C ALA A 49 2.08 4.56 -11.64
N ILE A 50 1.14 4.88 -10.75
CA ILE A 50 1.09 6.20 -10.12
C ILE A 50 2.30 6.40 -9.21
N ARG A 51 2.72 5.35 -8.50
CA ARG A 51 3.93 5.42 -7.68
C ARG A 51 5.15 5.84 -8.50
N GLU A 52 5.29 5.28 -9.70
CA GLU A 52 6.40 5.65 -10.58
C GLU A 52 6.36 7.13 -10.95
N LEU A 53 5.17 7.67 -11.21
CA LEU A 53 5.01 9.10 -11.49
C LEU A 53 5.42 9.95 -10.29
N LEU A 54 5.11 9.50 -9.09
CA LEU A 54 5.47 10.23 -7.87
C LEU A 54 6.98 10.19 -7.60
N LEU A 55 7.64 9.05 -7.87
CA LEU A 55 9.06 8.88 -7.62
C LEU A 55 9.95 9.54 -8.67
N ALA A 56 9.44 9.72 -9.89
CA ALA A 56 10.19 10.34 -10.98
C ALA A 56 9.36 11.47 -11.59
N PRO A 57 9.18 12.57 -10.86
CA PRO A 57 8.34 13.67 -11.33
C PRO A 57 8.98 14.39 -12.54
N PRO A 58 8.16 14.87 -13.46
CA PRO A 58 8.66 15.58 -14.64
C PRO A 58 9.07 17.01 -14.29
N GLY A 59 10.03 17.54 -15.07
CA GLY A 59 10.44 18.94 -14.98
C GLY A 59 10.84 19.36 -13.58
N ALA A 60 10.21 20.41 -13.06
CA ALA A 60 10.49 20.95 -11.75
C ALA A 60 9.79 20.19 -10.62
N GLY A 61 9.08 19.12 -10.94
CA GLY A 61 8.33 18.33 -9.98
C GLY A 61 6.84 18.61 -10.04
N TRP A 62 6.07 17.84 -9.31
CA TRP A 62 4.63 18.04 -9.19
C TRP A 62 4.33 19.18 -8.22
N THR A 63 3.23 19.89 -8.47
CA THR A 63 2.73 20.81 -7.45
C THR A 63 2.23 19.98 -6.26
N MET A 64 2.07 20.63 -5.10
CA MET A 64 1.54 19.95 -3.92
C MET A 64 0.13 19.39 -4.19
N GLU A 65 -0.69 20.16 -4.90
CA GLU A 65 -2.04 19.75 -5.24
C GLU A 65 -2.05 18.53 -6.18
N ALA A 66 -1.19 18.54 -7.20
CA ALA A 66 -1.10 17.41 -8.12
C ALA A 66 -0.61 16.15 -7.41
N GLU A 67 0.39 16.31 -6.54
CA GLU A 67 0.90 15.19 -5.77
C GLU A 67 -0.16 14.59 -4.86
N ALA A 68 -0.94 15.44 -4.19
CA ALA A 68 -2.03 14.97 -3.34
C ALA A 68 -3.08 14.19 -4.14
N LEU A 69 -3.41 14.66 -5.34
CA LEU A 69 -4.36 13.97 -6.20
C LEU A 69 -3.82 12.63 -6.69
N LEU A 70 -2.53 12.55 -6.99
CA LEU A 70 -1.90 11.30 -7.40
C LEU A 70 -1.92 10.28 -6.24
N PHE A 71 -1.62 10.71 -5.02
CA PHE A 71 -1.72 9.83 -3.86
C PHE A 71 -3.16 9.34 -3.65
N ALA A 72 -4.14 10.23 -3.79
CA ALA A 72 -5.54 9.87 -3.62
C ALA A 72 -5.97 8.86 -4.69
N ALA A 73 -5.52 9.05 -5.94
CA ALA A 73 -5.83 8.12 -7.02
C ALA A 73 -5.22 6.75 -6.77
N ALA A 74 -3.95 6.71 -6.33
CA ALA A 74 -3.29 5.45 -6.02
C ALA A 74 -4.01 4.71 -4.89
N ARG A 75 -4.43 5.43 -3.85
CA ARG A 75 -5.15 4.82 -2.74
C ARG A 75 -6.52 4.29 -3.19
N ALA A 76 -7.25 5.05 -4.00
CA ALA A 76 -8.55 4.61 -4.48
C ALA A 76 -8.44 3.29 -5.25
N ASP A 77 -7.43 3.17 -6.11
CA ASP A 77 -7.19 1.95 -6.87
C ASP A 77 -6.77 0.79 -5.96
N HIS A 78 -5.87 1.08 -5.01
CA HIS A 78 -5.38 0.11 -4.06
C HIS A 78 -6.52 -0.46 -3.19
N VAL A 79 -7.39 0.42 -2.69
CA VAL A 79 -8.53 -0.02 -1.88
C VAL A 79 -9.49 -0.89 -2.70
N ALA A 80 -9.81 -0.47 -3.91
CA ALA A 80 -10.79 -1.18 -4.74
C ALA A 80 -10.30 -2.55 -5.22
N HIS A 81 -9.02 -2.64 -5.58
CA HIS A 81 -8.49 -3.84 -6.25
C HIS A 81 -7.67 -4.77 -5.36
N SER A 82 -7.31 -4.33 -4.16
CA SER A 82 -6.49 -5.16 -3.27
C SER A 82 -7.03 -5.19 -1.84
N ILE A 83 -7.12 -4.02 -1.20
CA ILE A 83 -7.46 -3.99 0.22
C ILE A 83 -8.86 -4.53 0.49
N ARG A 84 -9.87 -3.98 -0.21
CA ARG A 84 -11.24 -4.41 0.00
C ARG A 84 -11.46 -5.88 -0.36
N PRO A 85 -10.99 -6.38 -1.53
CA PRO A 85 -11.10 -7.80 -1.82
C PRO A 85 -10.43 -8.69 -0.78
N SER A 86 -9.26 -8.28 -0.27
CA SER A 86 -8.55 -9.06 0.75
C SER A 86 -9.32 -9.12 2.06
N LEU A 87 -9.99 -8.03 2.45
CA LEU A 87 -10.78 -7.99 3.67
C LEU A 87 -12.08 -8.81 3.54
N ASP A 88 -12.66 -8.82 2.38
CA ASP A 88 -13.93 -9.49 2.13
C ASP A 88 -13.76 -10.97 1.82
N GLY A 89 -12.60 -11.34 1.40
CA GLY A 89 -12.36 -12.68 0.94
C GLY A 89 -11.40 -13.46 1.69
#